data_7a9591ae7e00224bbc66f5981a51e2ed
#
_entry.id   7a9591ae7e00224bbc66f5981a51e2ed
#
_cell.length_a   1.000
_cell.length_b   1.000
_cell.length_c   1.000
_cell.angle_alpha   90.00
_cell.angle_beta   90.00
_cell.angle_gamma   90.00
#
_symmetry.space_group_name_H-M   'P 1'
#
loop_
_entity.id
_entity.type
_entity.pdbx_description
1 polymer ?
#
loop_
_entity_poly.entity_id
_entity_poly.type
_entity_poly.pdbx_seq_one_letter_code
_entity_poly.pdbx_strand_id
1 'polypeptide(L)'
;MNAAYIPNIITTLRIVGTFGLIFTKTFSPVFYIVYFFTGVTDVLDGFLARKLKVASEFGAKLDSVADVLFNITMIIKILPALLVVLPVFIWYLVGAIVLLRVASYVVSAVKFRKIASLHTVMNKITVFLVFVVPFFVHTQIVVGLCTLICALGILATVEDLFIHIRKKEYSTDVKTIIS
;
A
#
# COMPACT_ATOMS: atom_id res chain seq x y z
N MET A 1 -32.02 1.04 -3.12
CA MET A 1 -30.64 0.86 -3.62
C MET A 1 -30.06 -0.38 -2.94
N ASN A 2 -29.71 -1.43 -3.69
CA ASN A 2 -29.14 -2.64 -3.08
C ASN A 2 -27.81 -2.28 -2.39
N ALA A 3 -27.66 -2.60 -1.13
CA ALA A 3 -26.43 -2.33 -0.34
C ALA A 3 -25.15 -2.86 -1.01
N ALA A 4 -25.30 -3.84 -1.91
CA ALA A 4 -24.21 -4.43 -2.69
C ALA A 4 -23.49 -3.44 -3.63
N TYR A 5 -24.13 -2.33 -4.03
CA TYR A 5 -23.50 -1.35 -4.92
C TYR A 5 -22.67 -0.28 -4.18
N ILE A 6 -22.86 -0.13 -2.88
CA ILE A 6 -22.20 0.94 -2.11
C ILE A 6 -20.66 0.86 -2.18
N PRO A 7 -20.02 -0.31 -1.93
CA PRO A 7 -18.56 -0.41 -2.07
C PRO A 7 -18.09 -0.06 -3.49
N ASN A 8 -18.77 -0.59 -4.51
CA ASN A 8 -18.38 -0.36 -5.91
C ASN A 8 -18.49 1.12 -6.32
N ILE A 9 -19.48 1.86 -5.78
CA ILE A 9 -19.60 3.31 -6.01
C ILE A 9 -18.41 4.03 -5.39
N ILE A 10 -18.01 3.67 -4.17
CA ILE A 10 -16.87 4.28 -3.49
C ILE A 10 -15.57 4.00 -4.26
N THR A 11 -15.36 2.77 -4.72
CA THR A 11 -14.21 2.42 -5.56
C THR A 11 -14.22 3.19 -6.89
N THR A 12 -15.39 3.38 -7.50
CA THR A 12 -15.52 4.21 -8.73
C THR A 12 -15.15 5.67 -8.44
N LEU A 13 -15.61 6.24 -7.31
CA LEU A 13 -15.21 7.58 -6.88
C LEU A 13 -13.70 7.70 -6.67
N ARG A 14 -13.03 6.64 -6.16
CA ARG A 14 -11.56 6.58 -6.07
C ARG A 14 -10.92 6.68 -7.46
N ILE A 15 -11.42 5.95 -8.45
CA ILE A 15 -10.91 6.04 -9.82
C ILE A 15 -11.06 7.45 -10.36
N VAL A 16 -12.23 8.07 -10.21
CA VAL A 16 -12.47 9.46 -10.63
C VAL A 16 -11.55 10.43 -9.89
N GLY A 17 -11.39 10.27 -8.57
CA GLY A 17 -10.47 11.06 -7.76
C GLY A 17 -9.01 10.91 -8.21
N THR A 18 -8.59 9.69 -8.56
CA THR A 18 -7.26 9.41 -9.10
C THR A 18 -7.03 10.10 -10.44
N PHE A 19 -8.01 10.07 -11.34
CA PHE A 19 -7.94 10.86 -12.57
C PHE A 19 -7.88 12.36 -12.29
N GLY A 20 -8.67 12.86 -11.33
CA GLY A 20 -8.60 14.25 -10.87
C GLY A 20 -7.19 14.62 -10.39
N LEU A 21 -6.51 13.75 -9.65
CA LEU A 21 -5.13 13.96 -9.21
C LEU A 21 -4.16 14.20 -10.36
N ILE A 22 -4.34 13.54 -11.50
CA ILE A 22 -3.46 13.71 -12.67
C ILE A 22 -3.42 15.18 -13.12
N PHE A 23 -4.56 15.86 -13.08
CA PHE A 23 -4.70 17.25 -13.53
C PHE A 23 -4.36 18.29 -12.45
N THR A 24 -4.23 17.90 -11.19
CA THR A 24 -3.82 18.83 -10.13
C THR A 24 -2.32 19.14 -10.19
N LYS A 25 -1.92 20.37 -9.81
CA LYS A 25 -0.52 20.67 -9.55
C LYS A 25 -0.07 19.93 -8.30
N THR A 26 0.99 19.13 -8.39
CA THR A 26 1.54 18.36 -7.26
C THR A 26 1.86 19.30 -6.07
N PHE A 27 1.53 18.86 -4.88
CA PHE A 27 1.69 19.62 -3.62
C PHE A 27 0.87 20.90 -3.51
N SER A 28 -0.13 21.13 -4.37
CA SER A 28 -1.11 22.20 -4.19
C SER A 28 -2.14 21.83 -3.10
N PRO A 29 -2.85 22.80 -2.49
CA PRO A 29 -3.93 22.48 -1.55
C PRO A 29 -4.99 21.55 -2.15
N VAL A 30 -5.34 21.76 -3.41
CA VAL A 30 -6.30 20.90 -4.13
C VAL A 30 -5.77 19.46 -4.27
N PHE A 31 -4.47 19.30 -4.57
CA PHE A 31 -3.83 17.98 -4.61
C PHE A 31 -3.99 17.26 -3.27
N TYR A 32 -3.69 17.91 -2.15
CA TYR A 32 -3.79 17.29 -0.82
C TYR A 32 -5.22 16.91 -0.45
N ILE A 33 -6.19 17.75 -0.79
CA ILE A 33 -7.60 17.45 -0.54
C ILE A 33 -8.04 16.22 -1.33
N VAL A 34 -7.79 16.21 -2.66
CA VAL A 34 -8.17 15.08 -3.51
C VAL A 34 -7.41 13.82 -3.12
N TYR A 35 -6.11 13.91 -2.83
CA TYR A 35 -5.28 12.80 -2.37
C TYR A 35 -5.82 12.18 -1.08
N PHE A 36 -6.11 12.99 -0.08
CA PHE A 36 -6.64 12.53 1.21
C PHE A 36 -7.96 11.79 1.04
N PHE A 37 -8.93 12.41 0.34
CA PHE A 37 -10.23 11.78 0.13
C PHE A 37 -10.12 10.51 -0.72
N THR A 38 -9.29 10.50 -1.76
CA THR A 38 -9.06 9.32 -2.60
C THR A 38 -8.45 8.17 -1.78
N GLY A 39 -7.48 8.45 -0.90
CA GLY A 39 -6.91 7.43 -0.04
C GLY A 39 -7.86 6.94 1.06
N VAL A 40 -8.71 7.81 1.62
CA VAL A 40 -9.71 7.41 2.61
C VAL A 40 -10.77 6.51 2.01
N THR A 41 -11.17 6.71 0.74
CA THR A 41 -12.14 5.85 0.06
C THR A 41 -11.68 4.40 -0.04
N ASP A 42 -10.36 4.13 -0.13
CA ASP A 42 -9.77 2.78 -0.11
C ASP A 42 -10.08 2.02 1.19
N VAL A 43 -9.90 2.68 2.32
CA VAL A 43 -10.19 2.08 3.63
C VAL A 43 -11.70 1.88 3.81
N LEU A 44 -12.51 2.82 3.30
CA LEU A 44 -13.96 2.82 3.48
C LEU A 44 -14.65 1.72 2.67
N ASP A 45 -14.29 1.50 1.41
CA ASP A 45 -14.96 0.49 0.58
C ASP A 45 -14.67 -0.93 1.08
N GLY A 46 -13.41 -1.22 1.43
CA GLY A 46 -13.03 -2.49 2.03
C GLY A 46 -13.71 -2.74 3.38
N PHE A 47 -13.85 -1.70 4.22
CA PHE A 47 -14.57 -1.80 5.49
C PHE A 47 -16.06 -2.06 5.27
N LEU A 48 -16.71 -1.31 4.38
CA LEU A 48 -18.14 -1.44 4.08
C LEU A 48 -18.47 -2.78 3.41
N ALA A 49 -17.64 -3.25 2.47
CA ALA A 49 -17.83 -4.54 1.83
C ALA A 49 -17.86 -5.69 2.85
N ARG A 50 -16.94 -5.66 3.82
CA ARG A 50 -16.89 -6.64 4.92
C ARG A 50 -18.08 -6.50 5.88
N LYS A 51 -18.39 -5.27 6.32
CA LYS A 51 -19.47 -5.00 7.28
C LYS A 51 -20.85 -5.36 6.74
N LEU A 52 -21.08 -5.07 5.46
CA LEU A 52 -22.35 -5.36 4.79
C LEU A 52 -22.43 -6.78 4.23
N LYS A 53 -21.33 -7.57 4.31
CA LYS A 53 -21.23 -8.94 3.76
C LYS A 53 -21.60 -8.99 2.25
N VAL A 54 -21.25 -7.97 1.48
CA VAL A 54 -21.57 -7.82 0.05
C VAL A 54 -20.32 -7.88 -0.83
N ALA A 55 -19.26 -8.52 -0.36
CA ALA A 55 -18.05 -8.73 -1.16
C ALA A 55 -18.39 -9.51 -2.45
N SER A 56 -17.95 -9.00 -3.61
CA SER A 56 -18.16 -9.61 -4.91
C SER A 56 -16.84 -9.73 -5.68
N GLU A 57 -16.73 -10.71 -6.57
CA GLU A 57 -15.54 -10.83 -7.45
C GLU A 57 -15.34 -9.59 -8.33
N PHE A 58 -16.41 -8.99 -8.83
CA PHE A 58 -16.35 -7.77 -9.62
C PHE A 58 -15.81 -6.60 -8.78
N GLY A 59 -16.34 -6.43 -7.55
CA GLY A 59 -15.85 -5.40 -6.61
C GLY A 59 -14.38 -5.56 -6.30
N ALA A 60 -13.90 -6.79 -6.04
CA ALA A 60 -12.50 -7.05 -5.76
C ALA A 60 -11.57 -6.77 -6.96
N LYS A 61 -12.03 -7.07 -8.20
CA LYS A 61 -11.27 -6.71 -9.42
C LYS A 61 -11.24 -5.20 -9.63
N LEU A 62 -12.36 -4.51 -9.44
CA LEU A 62 -12.46 -3.07 -9.56
C LEU A 62 -11.55 -2.36 -8.55
N ASP A 63 -11.54 -2.82 -7.31
CA ASP A 63 -10.68 -2.36 -6.24
C ASP A 63 -9.19 -2.51 -6.61
N SER A 64 -8.79 -3.69 -7.07
CA SER A 64 -7.41 -3.93 -7.51
C SER A 64 -6.97 -2.99 -8.65
N VAL A 65 -7.87 -2.70 -9.60
CA VAL A 65 -7.58 -1.75 -10.69
C VAL A 65 -7.44 -0.33 -10.14
N ALA A 66 -8.34 0.08 -9.24
CA ALA A 66 -8.30 1.39 -8.61
C ALA A 66 -6.99 1.61 -7.82
N ASP A 67 -6.55 0.60 -7.07
CA ASP A 67 -5.29 0.61 -6.31
C ASP A 67 -4.07 0.78 -7.22
N VAL A 68 -4.00 0.00 -8.30
CA VAL A 68 -2.90 0.09 -9.27
C VAL A 68 -2.85 1.49 -9.89
N LEU A 69 -4.00 2.03 -10.33
CA LEU A 69 -4.09 3.36 -10.92
C LEU A 69 -3.65 4.44 -9.93
N PHE A 70 -4.12 4.36 -8.68
CA PHE A 70 -3.75 5.30 -7.62
C PHE A 70 -2.24 5.25 -7.33
N ASN A 71 -1.69 4.05 -7.14
CA ASN A 71 -0.27 3.87 -6.84
C ASN A 71 0.62 4.37 -7.99
N ILE A 72 0.30 4.06 -9.25
CA ILE A 72 1.05 4.55 -10.40
C ILE A 72 1.00 6.08 -10.45
N THR A 73 -0.18 6.68 -10.26
CA THR A 73 -0.34 8.14 -10.26
C THR A 73 0.50 8.78 -9.16
N MET A 74 0.52 8.19 -7.96
CA MET A 74 1.32 8.70 -6.84
C MET A 74 2.81 8.56 -7.10
N ILE A 75 3.27 7.44 -7.64
CA ILE A 75 4.67 7.29 -8.03
C ILE A 75 5.07 8.38 -9.02
N ILE A 76 4.31 8.59 -10.09
CA ILE A 76 4.64 9.60 -11.12
C ILE A 76 4.69 11.01 -10.51
N LYS A 77 3.78 11.33 -9.59
CA LYS A 77 3.67 12.69 -9.02
C LYS A 77 4.68 12.95 -7.89
N ILE A 78 4.94 11.99 -7.05
CA ILE A 78 5.68 12.21 -5.79
C ILE A 78 7.14 11.78 -5.90
N LEU A 79 7.43 10.71 -6.68
CA LEU A 79 8.79 10.19 -6.82
C LEU A 79 9.81 11.25 -7.26
N PRO A 80 9.53 12.14 -8.25
CA PRO A 80 10.51 13.16 -8.64
C PRO A 80 10.94 14.08 -7.49
N ALA A 81 10.01 14.44 -6.61
CA ALA A 81 10.33 15.26 -5.44
C ALA A 81 11.13 14.46 -4.39
N LEU A 82 10.80 13.20 -4.17
CA LEU A 82 11.53 12.33 -3.25
C LEU A 82 12.97 12.06 -3.73
N LEU A 83 13.19 11.92 -5.05
CA LEU A 83 14.52 11.75 -5.62
C LEU A 83 15.43 12.94 -5.35
N VAL A 84 14.87 14.15 -5.24
CA VAL A 84 15.62 15.37 -4.94
C VAL A 84 15.88 15.55 -3.44
N VAL A 85 14.88 15.22 -2.61
CA VAL A 85 14.90 15.53 -1.18
C VAL A 85 15.56 14.44 -0.35
N LEU A 86 15.42 13.16 -0.73
CA LEU A 86 15.92 12.06 0.07
C LEU A 86 17.39 11.75 -0.22
N PRO A 87 18.21 11.56 0.82
CA PRO A 87 19.59 11.15 0.66
C PRO A 87 19.71 9.75 0.06
N VAL A 88 20.82 9.49 -0.62
CA VAL A 88 21.06 8.26 -1.40
C VAL A 88 20.94 7.00 -0.55
N PHE A 89 21.28 7.02 0.74
CA PHE A 89 21.19 5.84 1.60
C PHE A 89 19.75 5.30 1.73
N ILE A 90 18.72 6.17 1.67
CA ILE A 90 17.31 5.74 1.69
C ILE A 90 17.01 4.84 0.48
N TRP A 91 17.56 5.17 -0.69
CA TRP A 91 17.36 4.37 -1.90
C TRP A 91 18.03 3.00 -1.82
N TYR A 92 19.17 2.89 -1.12
CA TYR A 92 19.76 1.58 -0.82
C TYR A 92 18.86 0.75 0.10
N LEU A 93 18.23 1.37 1.12
CA LEU A 93 17.27 0.68 1.98
C LEU A 93 16.03 0.22 1.20
N VAL A 94 15.50 1.07 0.32
CA VAL A 94 14.37 0.70 -0.57
C VAL A 94 14.76 -0.46 -1.47
N GLY A 95 15.97 -0.43 -2.08
CA GLY A 95 16.50 -1.53 -2.87
C GLY A 95 16.60 -2.84 -2.08
N ALA A 96 17.09 -2.77 -0.83
CA ALA A 96 17.15 -3.92 0.06
C ALA A 96 15.75 -4.49 0.36
N ILE A 97 14.74 -3.64 0.62
CA ILE A 97 13.36 -4.07 0.83
C ILE A 97 12.83 -4.80 -0.41
N VAL A 98 13.06 -4.25 -1.60
CA VAL A 98 12.61 -4.86 -2.86
C VAL A 98 13.24 -6.25 -3.05
N LEU A 99 14.56 -6.38 -2.82
CA LEU A 99 15.27 -7.65 -2.94
C LEU A 99 14.73 -8.70 -1.95
N LEU A 100 14.55 -8.31 -0.68
CA LEU A 100 13.99 -9.18 0.35
C LEU A 100 12.55 -9.59 0.01
N ARG A 101 11.76 -8.69 -0.55
CA ARG A 101 10.36 -8.94 -0.96
C ARG A 101 10.33 -9.94 -2.12
N VAL A 102 11.18 -9.76 -3.12
CA VAL A 102 11.33 -10.72 -4.23
C VAL A 102 11.75 -12.10 -3.72
N ALA A 103 12.73 -12.16 -2.81
CA ALA A 103 13.16 -13.41 -2.20
C ALA A 103 12.00 -14.10 -1.45
N SER A 104 11.21 -13.34 -0.68
CA SER A 104 10.03 -13.85 0.03
C SER A 104 8.98 -14.42 -0.93
N TYR A 105 8.71 -13.74 -2.05
CA TYR A 105 7.78 -14.23 -3.07
C TYR A 105 8.29 -15.47 -3.78
N VAL A 106 9.59 -15.56 -4.09
CA VAL A 106 10.21 -16.75 -4.70
C VAL A 106 10.08 -17.95 -3.76
N VAL A 107 10.39 -17.78 -2.46
CA VAL A 107 10.22 -18.84 -1.45
C VAL A 107 8.75 -19.28 -1.37
N SER A 108 7.80 -18.34 -1.35
CA SER A 108 6.38 -18.65 -1.33
C SER A 108 5.93 -19.41 -2.59
N ALA A 109 6.36 -18.96 -3.77
CA ALA A 109 6.03 -19.59 -5.05
C ALA A 109 6.57 -21.02 -5.15
N VAL A 110 7.83 -21.25 -4.76
CA VAL A 110 8.48 -22.56 -4.82
C VAL A 110 7.87 -23.52 -3.81
N LYS A 111 7.65 -23.05 -2.57
CA LYS A 111 7.20 -23.92 -1.47
C LYS A 111 5.70 -24.20 -1.50
N PHE A 112 4.89 -23.19 -1.76
CA PHE A 112 3.42 -23.28 -1.67
C PHE A 112 2.73 -23.25 -3.04
N ARG A 113 3.47 -23.06 -4.14
CA ARG A 113 2.92 -22.86 -5.50
C ARG A 113 1.90 -21.71 -5.57
N LYS A 114 2.02 -20.73 -4.68
CA LYS A 114 1.17 -19.53 -4.60
C LYS A 114 2.04 -18.32 -4.32
N ILE A 115 1.76 -17.23 -5.02
CA ILE A 115 2.39 -15.92 -4.77
C ILE A 115 1.42 -15.14 -3.90
N ALA A 116 1.74 -14.94 -2.64
CA ALA A 116 0.93 -14.10 -1.77
C ALA A 116 1.80 -13.38 -0.73
N SER A 117 1.39 -12.17 -0.43
CA SER A 117 1.91 -11.38 0.68
C SER A 117 1.11 -11.68 1.94
N LEU A 118 1.78 -11.78 3.07
CA LEU A 118 1.12 -11.92 4.35
C LEU A 118 0.59 -10.56 4.83
N HIS A 119 -0.63 -10.56 5.37
CA HIS A 119 -1.25 -9.36 5.92
C HIS A 119 -0.83 -9.12 7.38
N THR A 120 0.49 -8.97 7.61
CA THR A 120 1.01 -8.69 8.95
C THR A 120 0.63 -7.27 9.40
N VAL A 121 0.56 -7.06 10.72
CA VAL A 121 0.28 -5.75 11.30
C VAL A 121 1.35 -4.73 10.89
N MET A 122 2.62 -5.17 10.81
CA MET A 122 3.75 -4.35 10.39
C MET A 122 3.57 -3.84 8.96
N ASN A 123 3.13 -4.69 8.02
CA ASN A 123 2.84 -4.28 6.65
C ASN A 123 1.76 -3.19 6.59
N LYS A 124 0.68 -3.31 7.39
CA LYS A 124 -0.39 -2.30 7.43
C LYS A 124 0.11 -0.94 7.95
N ILE A 125 0.91 -0.95 9.02
CA ILE A 125 1.50 0.27 9.57
C ILE A 125 2.44 0.93 8.54
N THR A 126 3.27 0.14 7.86
CA THR A 126 4.19 0.64 6.84
C THR A 126 3.43 1.31 5.69
N VAL A 127 2.36 0.68 5.18
CA VAL A 127 1.52 1.26 4.10
C VAL A 127 0.86 2.55 4.55
N PHE A 128 0.33 2.60 5.78
CA PHE A 128 -0.24 3.83 6.34
C PHE A 128 0.80 4.96 6.43
N LEU A 129 2.01 4.67 6.89
CA LEU A 129 3.08 5.66 6.97
C LEU A 129 3.52 6.14 5.58
N VAL A 130 3.59 5.25 4.58
CA VAL A 130 3.84 5.64 3.19
C VAL A 130 2.77 6.62 2.68
N PHE A 131 1.50 6.40 3.02
CA PHE A 131 0.41 7.32 2.69
C PHE A 131 0.60 8.71 3.33
N VAL A 132 1.26 8.80 4.46
CA VAL A 132 1.52 10.08 5.14
C VAL A 132 2.69 10.87 4.51
N VAL A 133 3.64 10.20 3.83
CA VAL A 133 4.86 10.83 3.28
C VAL A 133 4.60 12.10 2.45
N PRO A 134 3.63 12.16 1.51
CA PRO A 134 3.41 13.34 0.68
C PRO A 134 3.15 14.64 1.45
N PHE A 135 2.58 14.54 2.64
CA PHE A 135 2.31 15.71 3.49
C PHE A 135 3.58 16.30 4.10
N PHE A 136 4.67 15.52 4.16
CA PHE A 136 5.91 15.90 4.81
C PHE A 136 7.10 16.08 3.84
N VAL A 137 6.91 15.92 2.54
CA VAL A 137 8.00 15.98 1.54
C VAL A 137 8.80 17.27 1.63
N HIS A 138 8.16 18.41 1.92
CA HIS A 138 8.82 19.71 2.03
C HIS A 138 9.26 20.08 3.45
N THR A 139 9.28 19.13 4.37
CA THR A 139 9.70 19.34 5.76
C THR A 139 11.00 18.60 6.06
N GLN A 140 11.74 19.04 7.08
CA GLN A 140 12.95 18.34 7.52
C GLN A 140 12.67 16.94 8.12
N ILE A 141 11.41 16.66 8.46
CA ILE A 141 10.98 15.40 9.07
C ILE A 141 10.96 14.27 8.04
N VAL A 142 10.86 14.57 6.74
CA VAL A 142 10.69 13.55 5.69
C VAL A 142 11.79 12.49 5.68
N VAL A 143 13.04 12.87 5.91
CA VAL A 143 14.18 11.93 5.95
C VAL A 143 14.04 10.96 7.12
N GLY A 144 13.72 11.47 8.31
CA GLY A 144 13.47 10.62 9.50
C GLY A 144 12.26 9.71 9.30
N LEU A 145 11.16 10.25 8.75
CA LEU A 145 9.95 9.48 8.44
C LEU A 145 10.25 8.35 7.44
N CYS A 146 10.94 8.64 6.33
CA CYS A 146 11.30 7.63 5.34
C CYS A 146 12.28 6.59 5.89
N THR A 147 13.22 7.00 6.76
CA THR A 147 14.11 6.06 7.44
C THR A 147 13.33 5.09 8.33
N LEU A 148 12.38 5.61 9.11
CA LEU A 148 11.49 4.79 9.95
C LEU A 148 10.66 3.83 9.09
N ILE A 149 10.07 4.30 7.99
CA ILE A 149 9.31 3.47 7.04
C ILE A 149 10.19 2.36 6.48
N CYS A 150 11.42 2.66 6.08
CA CYS A 150 12.35 1.64 5.57
C CYS A 150 12.70 0.62 6.66
N ALA A 151 12.96 1.05 7.88
CA ALA A 151 13.23 0.14 9.00
C ALA A 151 12.06 -0.81 9.26
N LEU A 152 10.83 -0.28 9.35
CA LEU A 152 9.62 -1.08 9.51
C LEU A 152 9.36 -2.00 8.31
N GLY A 153 9.61 -1.52 7.07
CA GLY A 153 9.47 -2.30 5.85
C GLY A 153 10.45 -3.48 5.79
N ILE A 154 11.71 -3.29 6.23
CA ILE A 154 12.69 -4.37 6.33
C ILE A 154 12.22 -5.39 7.37
N LEU A 155 11.84 -4.95 8.56
CA LEU A 155 11.35 -5.83 9.63
C LEU A 155 10.13 -6.64 9.17
N ALA A 156 9.14 -5.99 8.55
CA ALA A 156 7.96 -6.65 8.02
C ALA A 156 8.31 -7.70 6.95
N THR A 157 9.25 -7.38 6.06
CA THR A 157 9.64 -8.29 4.98
C THR A 157 10.45 -9.47 5.50
N VAL A 158 11.31 -9.25 6.48
CA VAL A 158 12.04 -10.34 7.18
C VAL A 158 11.07 -11.23 7.94
N GLU A 159 10.06 -10.66 8.61
CA GLU A 159 8.99 -11.41 9.26
C GLU A 159 8.25 -12.29 8.25
N ASP A 160 7.82 -11.74 7.11
CA ASP A 160 7.14 -12.46 6.04
C ASP A 160 8.01 -13.63 5.52
N LEU A 161 9.29 -13.36 5.24
CA LEU A 161 10.24 -14.37 4.77
C LEU A 161 10.42 -15.51 5.79
N PHE A 162 10.56 -15.16 7.07
CA PHE A 162 10.73 -16.13 8.15
C PHE A 162 9.49 -17.02 8.32
N ILE A 163 8.29 -16.44 8.23
CA ILE A 163 7.02 -17.17 8.26
C ILE A 163 6.93 -18.15 7.08
N HIS A 164 7.29 -17.71 5.86
CA HIS A 164 7.29 -18.56 4.68
C HIS A 164 8.28 -19.73 4.80
N ILE A 165 9.45 -19.53 5.42
CA ILE A 165 10.43 -20.60 5.62
C ILE A 165 9.93 -21.60 6.69
N ARG A 166 9.35 -21.13 7.78
CA ARG A 166 9.04 -21.97 8.96
C ARG A 166 7.73 -22.73 8.84
N LYS A 167 6.65 -22.10 8.30
CA LYS A 167 5.33 -22.75 8.21
C LYS A 167 5.30 -23.81 7.11
N LYS A 168 4.69 -24.99 7.44
CA LYS A 168 4.49 -26.10 6.50
C LYS A 168 3.23 -25.95 5.65
N GLU A 169 2.22 -25.20 6.14
CA GLU A 169 0.97 -24.96 5.43
C GLU A 169 0.77 -23.48 5.17
N TYR A 170 0.17 -23.19 4.01
CA TYR A 170 -0.14 -21.84 3.58
C TYR A 170 -1.36 -21.29 4.34
N SER A 171 -1.21 -20.20 5.09
CA SER A 171 -2.31 -19.44 5.72
C SER A 171 -2.10 -17.96 5.49
N THR A 172 -3.10 -17.27 4.95
CA THR A 172 -3.10 -15.81 4.71
C THR A 172 -3.38 -15.00 5.99
N ASP A 173 -3.96 -15.61 7.01
CA ASP A 173 -4.46 -14.93 8.22
C ASP A 173 -3.46 -14.91 9.39
N VAL A 174 -2.18 -15.05 9.10
CA VAL A 174 -1.14 -14.97 10.14
C VAL A 174 -0.92 -13.50 10.51
N LYS A 175 -1.30 -13.14 11.72
CA LYS A 175 -1.17 -11.76 12.22
C LYS A 175 0.24 -11.41 12.68
N THR A 176 0.98 -12.38 13.22
CA THR A 176 2.38 -12.24 13.69
C THR A 176 3.07 -13.60 13.73
N ILE A 177 4.41 -13.62 13.93
CA ILE A 177 5.23 -14.86 14.12
C ILE A 177 4.73 -15.70 15.30
N ILE A 178 4.06 -15.08 16.27
CA ILE A 178 3.66 -15.69 17.56
C ILE A 178 2.24 -16.29 17.50
N SER A 179 1.49 -16.11 16.41
CA SER A 179 0.12 -16.61 16.27
C SER A 179 0.02 -17.83 15.35
#